data_d77a9e8e845c23325f18fa5cc985cfe4
#
_entry.id   d77a9e8e845c23325f18fa5cc985cfe4
#
_cell.length_a   1.000
_cell.length_b   1.000
_cell.length_c   1.000
_cell.angle_alpha   90.00
_cell.angle_beta   90.00
_cell.angle_gamma   90.00
#
_symmetry.space_group_name_H-M   'P 1'
#
loop_
_entity.id
_entity.type
_entity.pdbx_description
1 polymer ?
#
loop_
_entity_poly.entity_id
_entity_poly.type
_entity_poly.pdbx_seq_one_letter_code
_entity_poly.pdbx_strand_id
1 'polypeptide(L)'
;MSQKIKIEFQHFEGCPNGPKLLNNLNEAIKGIEDRIDFIEEIVDSPELAKKYNFRGSPTILVDGNDIEGMPMPENPSLSCRFYSNGIPNSAFITQYLGTVLKEKNL
;
A
#
# COMPACT_ATOMS: atom_id res chain seq x y z
N MET A 1 19.92 5.98 15.36
CA MET A 1 19.47 5.47 14.05
C MET A 1 18.00 5.77 13.87
N SER A 2 17.67 6.54 12.85
CA SER A 2 16.27 6.82 12.59
C SER A 2 15.62 5.62 11.88
N GLN A 3 14.52 5.15 12.42
CA GLN A 3 13.72 4.13 11.76
C GLN A 3 12.66 4.81 10.92
N LYS A 4 12.39 4.22 9.78
CA LYS A 4 11.34 4.72 8.90
C LYS A 4 10.31 3.63 8.67
N ILE A 5 9.10 4.05 8.35
CA ILE A 5 8.05 3.14 7.94
C ILE A 5 8.24 2.86 6.46
N LYS A 6 8.27 1.59 6.08
CA LYS A 6 8.34 1.20 4.68
C LYS A 6 6.92 1.14 4.13
N ILE A 7 6.66 1.91 3.08
CA ILE A 7 5.36 1.88 2.41
C ILE A 7 5.57 1.38 0.99
N GLU A 8 4.89 0.29 0.65
CA GLU A 8 4.93 -0.28 -0.68
C GLU A 8 3.58 -0.06 -1.35
N PHE A 9 3.59 0.64 -2.48
CA PHE A 9 2.40 0.83 -3.29
C PHE A 9 2.52 -0.08 -4.49
N GLN A 10 1.70 -1.13 -4.54
CA GLN A 10 1.76 -2.16 -5.57
C GLN A 10 0.58 -2.03 -6.51
N HIS A 11 0.85 -1.92 -7.80
CA HIS A 11 -0.20 -1.76 -8.79
C HIS A 11 0.30 -2.15 -10.17
N PHE A 12 -0.62 -2.26 -11.14
CA PHE A 12 -0.24 -2.35 -12.55
C PHE A 12 -0.94 -1.25 -13.33
N GLU A 13 -0.37 -0.89 -14.47
CA GLU A 13 -0.89 0.17 -15.31
C GLU A 13 -2.24 -0.25 -15.91
N GLY A 14 -3.12 0.74 -16.07
CA GLY A 14 -4.45 0.49 -16.61
C GLY A 14 -5.50 0.21 -15.56
N CYS A 15 -5.10 0.05 -14.30
CA CYS A 15 -6.06 -0.12 -13.22
C CYS A 15 -6.66 1.24 -12.84
N PRO A 16 -7.98 1.45 -12.99
CA PRO A 16 -8.56 2.78 -12.75
C PRO A 16 -8.45 3.24 -11.30
N ASN A 17 -8.35 2.31 -10.36
CA ASN A 17 -8.27 2.67 -8.94
C ASN A 17 -6.84 2.98 -8.47
N GLY A 18 -5.84 2.65 -9.29
CA GLY A 18 -4.45 2.91 -8.93
C GLY A 18 -4.15 4.37 -8.68
N PRO A 19 -4.43 5.26 -9.65
CA PRO A 19 -4.17 6.69 -9.45
C PRO A 19 -4.98 7.29 -8.30
N LYS A 20 -6.20 6.83 -8.08
CA LYS A 20 -7.02 7.32 -6.98
C LYS A 20 -6.42 6.98 -5.63
N LEU A 21 -6.00 5.73 -5.46
CA LEU A 21 -5.41 5.30 -4.20
C LEU A 21 -4.06 5.98 -3.99
N LEU A 22 -3.26 6.14 -5.04
CA LEU A 22 -1.99 6.84 -4.93
C LEU A 22 -2.19 8.28 -4.49
N ASN A 23 -3.19 8.98 -5.03
CA ASN A 23 -3.54 10.32 -4.60
C ASN A 23 -3.89 10.36 -3.12
N ASN A 24 -4.71 9.42 -2.67
CA ASN A 24 -5.09 9.35 -1.25
C ASN A 24 -3.88 9.11 -0.35
N LEU A 25 -2.97 8.24 -0.81
CA LEU A 25 -1.75 7.96 -0.08
C LEU A 25 -0.85 9.20 -0.02
N ASN A 26 -0.68 9.90 -1.14
CA ASN A 26 0.15 11.11 -1.17
C ASN A 26 -0.39 12.18 -0.24
N GLU A 27 -1.72 12.32 -0.15
CA GLU A 27 -2.32 13.24 0.81
C GLU A 27 -2.01 12.82 2.25
N ALA A 28 -2.11 11.52 2.52
CA ALA A 28 -1.93 11.01 3.87
C ALA A 28 -0.50 11.17 4.38
N ILE A 29 0.50 11.11 3.49
CA ILE A 29 1.90 11.17 3.92
C ILE A 29 2.46 12.59 3.95
N LYS A 30 1.67 13.59 3.57
CA LYS A 30 2.14 14.98 3.66
C LYS A 30 2.51 15.32 5.09
N GLY A 31 3.70 15.89 5.27
CA GLY A 31 4.19 16.27 6.59
C GLY A 31 4.96 15.17 7.32
N ILE A 32 4.94 13.94 6.82
CA ILE A 32 5.68 12.84 7.45
C ILE A 32 6.60 12.12 6.46
N GLU A 33 6.90 12.74 5.33
CA GLU A 33 7.72 12.11 4.28
C GLU A 33 9.10 11.73 4.78
N ASP A 34 9.64 12.49 5.72
CA ASP A 34 10.96 12.20 6.28
C ASP A 34 10.99 10.95 7.17
N ARG A 35 9.82 10.43 7.52
CA ARG A 35 9.69 9.21 8.34
C ARG A 35 9.30 8.00 7.52
N ILE A 36 9.26 8.14 6.20
CA ILE A 36 8.74 7.13 5.30
C ILE A 36 9.74 6.77 4.22
N ASP A 37 9.93 5.47 4.00
CA ASP A 37 10.58 4.95 2.81
C ASP A 37 9.46 4.51 1.87
N PHE A 38 9.25 5.29 0.80
CA PHE A 38 8.19 5.03 -0.15
C PHE A 38 8.73 4.26 -1.35
N ILE A 39 8.10 3.13 -1.68
CA ILE A 39 8.49 2.30 -2.81
C ILE A 39 7.25 2.04 -3.66
N GLU A 40 7.36 2.35 -4.95
CA GLU A 40 6.31 2.01 -5.90
C GLU A 40 6.74 0.76 -6.66
N GLU A 41 5.88 -0.26 -6.65
CA GLU A 41 6.17 -1.53 -7.32
C GLU A 41 5.14 -1.75 -8.41
N ILE A 42 5.59 -1.75 -9.66
CA ILE A 42 4.72 -2.05 -10.78
C ILE A 42 4.75 -3.55 -11.00
N VAL A 43 3.59 -4.18 -10.78
CA VAL A 43 3.45 -5.63 -10.88
C VAL A 43 2.76 -5.93 -12.21
N ASP A 44 3.56 -6.14 -13.25
CA ASP A 44 3.04 -6.28 -14.61
C ASP A 44 3.25 -7.65 -15.23
N SER A 45 3.62 -8.65 -14.42
CA SER A 45 3.80 -10.02 -14.90
C SER A 45 3.40 -11.02 -13.82
N PRO A 46 3.02 -12.24 -14.21
CA PRO A 46 2.73 -13.28 -13.22
C PRO A 46 3.91 -13.60 -12.31
N GLU A 47 5.13 -13.48 -12.82
CA GLU A 47 6.34 -13.72 -12.04
C GLU A 47 6.47 -12.68 -10.92
N LEU A 48 6.21 -11.41 -11.23
CA LEU A 48 6.26 -10.36 -10.23
C LEU A 48 5.11 -10.50 -9.23
N ALA A 49 3.94 -10.93 -9.69
CA ALA A 49 2.82 -11.16 -8.78
C ALA A 49 3.19 -12.22 -7.73
N LYS A 50 3.87 -13.27 -8.15
CA LYS A 50 4.34 -14.30 -7.21
C LYS A 50 5.44 -13.78 -6.30
N LYS A 51 6.38 -13.02 -6.86
CA LYS A 51 7.49 -12.46 -6.10
C LYS A 51 7.01 -11.60 -4.95
N TYR A 52 6.01 -10.78 -5.19
CA TYR A 52 5.51 -9.84 -4.19
C TYR A 52 4.32 -10.38 -3.38
N ASN A 53 3.87 -11.61 -3.66
CA ASN A 53 2.64 -12.14 -3.06
C ASN A 53 1.48 -11.16 -3.27
N PHE A 54 1.31 -10.76 -4.52
CA PHE A 54 0.44 -9.66 -4.93
C PHE A 54 -1.02 -9.90 -4.54
N ARG A 55 -1.60 -8.94 -3.86
CA ARG A 55 -2.98 -9.02 -3.38
C ARG A 55 -3.99 -8.39 -4.33
N GLY A 56 -3.53 -7.95 -5.50
CA GLY A 56 -4.36 -7.26 -6.47
C GLY A 56 -4.05 -5.77 -6.51
N SER A 57 -4.38 -5.14 -7.63
CA SER A 57 -4.07 -3.73 -7.85
C SER A 57 -5.28 -2.87 -7.49
N PRO A 58 -5.10 -1.79 -6.74
CA PRO A 58 -3.89 -1.36 -6.06
C PRO A 58 -3.82 -1.89 -4.62
N THR A 59 -2.62 -2.03 -4.08
CA THR A 59 -2.40 -2.49 -2.69
C THR A 59 -1.39 -1.59 -2.01
N ILE A 60 -1.63 -1.26 -0.74
CA ILE A 60 -0.66 -0.54 0.09
C ILE A 60 -0.23 -1.46 1.23
N LEU A 61 1.08 -1.68 1.32
CA LEU A 61 1.66 -2.42 2.44
C LEU A 61 2.46 -1.45 3.30
N VAL A 62 2.25 -1.53 4.61
CA VAL A 62 3.01 -0.74 5.58
C VAL A 62 3.81 -1.72 6.41
N ASP A 63 5.14 -1.67 6.28
CA ASP A 63 6.06 -2.63 6.89
C ASP A 63 5.65 -4.07 6.59
N GLY A 64 5.19 -4.31 5.36
CA GLY A 64 4.79 -5.64 4.90
C GLY A 64 3.36 -6.03 5.21
N ASN A 65 2.61 -5.18 5.91
CA ASN A 65 1.23 -5.48 6.30
C ASN A 65 0.25 -4.69 5.45
N ASP A 66 -0.75 -5.39 4.93
CA ASP A 66 -1.82 -4.74 4.16
C ASP A 66 -2.65 -3.83 5.06
N ILE A 67 -2.89 -2.59 4.62
CA ILE A 67 -3.61 -1.63 5.46
C ILE A 67 -5.07 -2.01 5.69
N GLU A 68 -5.64 -2.90 4.86
CA GLU A 68 -7.00 -3.42 5.05
C GLU A 68 -6.98 -4.80 5.71
N GLY A 69 -5.81 -5.30 6.06
CA GLY A 69 -5.69 -6.58 6.74
C GLY A 69 -5.83 -7.80 5.84
N MET A 70 -5.77 -7.62 4.52
CA MET A 70 -5.89 -8.75 3.61
C MET A 70 -4.64 -9.65 3.72
N PRO A 71 -4.82 -10.96 3.95
CA PRO A 71 -3.68 -11.87 4.04
C PRO A 71 -3.04 -12.11 2.68
N MET A 72 -1.83 -12.67 2.69
CA MET A 72 -1.16 -13.06 1.46
C MET A 72 -1.99 -14.14 0.75
N PRO A 73 -2.22 -13.98 -0.56
CA PRO A 73 -2.98 -14.99 -1.31
C PRO A 73 -2.15 -16.24 -1.53
N GLU A 74 -2.82 -17.40 -1.62
CA GLU A 74 -2.15 -18.66 -1.92
C GLU A 74 -1.65 -18.68 -3.36
N ASN A 75 -2.42 -18.10 -4.28
CA ASN A 75 -2.09 -18.09 -5.70
C ASN A 75 -2.10 -16.65 -6.22
N PRO A 76 -1.02 -15.89 -5.99
CA PRO A 76 -0.96 -14.50 -6.46
C PRO A 76 -1.10 -14.43 -7.98
N SER A 77 -1.87 -13.48 -8.46
CA SER A 77 -2.09 -13.29 -9.90
C SER A 77 -2.25 -11.81 -10.21
N LEU A 78 -2.14 -11.47 -11.49
CA LEU A 78 -2.44 -10.13 -11.96
C LEU A 78 -3.94 -9.95 -11.95
N SER A 79 -4.46 -9.20 -11.00
CA SER A 79 -5.89 -8.99 -10.88
C SER A 79 -6.15 -7.62 -10.26
N CYS A 80 -7.34 -7.08 -10.55
CA CYS A 80 -7.82 -5.88 -9.87
C CYS A 80 -8.35 -6.28 -8.50
N ARG A 81 -7.99 -5.50 -7.51
CA ARG A 81 -8.46 -5.73 -6.15
C ARG A 81 -9.77 -5.01 -5.93
N PHE A 82 -10.74 -5.73 -5.40
CA PHE A 82 -12.03 -5.16 -5.04
C PHE A 82 -12.00 -4.75 -3.58
N TYR A 83 -12.35 -3.49 -3.32
CA TYR A 83 -12.48 -2.97 -1.97
C TYR A 83 -13.96 -2.84 -1.65
N SER A 84 -14.46 -3.69 -0.77
CA SER A 84 -15.91 -3.78 -0.49
C SER A 84 -16.50 -2.46 0.02
N ASN A 85 -15.70 -1.64 0.67
CA ASN A 85 -16.13 -0.33 1.17
C ASN A 85 -15.52 0.82 0.38
N GLY A 86 -15.10 0.55 -0.86
CA GLY A 86 -14.38 1.52 -1.66
C GLY A 86 -12.91 1.57 -1.30
N ILE A 87 -12.10 2.21 -2.16
CA ILE A 87 -10.66 2.32 -1.88
C ILE A 87 -10.44 3.17 -0.62
N PRO A 88 -9.41 2.84 0.17
CA PRO A 88 -9.10 3.61 1.38
C PRO A 88 -8.91 5.08 1.07
N ASN A 89 -9.55 5.95 1.85
CA ASN A 89 -9.38 7.38 1.68
C ASN A 89 -8.19 7.89 2.49
N SER A 90 -7.84 9.17 2.28
CA SER A 90 -6.67 9.74 2.95
C SER A 90 -6.82 9.75 4.46
N ALA A 91 -8.03 9.95 4.98
CA ALA A 91 -8.27 9.96 6.44
C ALA A 91 -7.99 8.59 7.05
N PHE A 92 -8.44 7.53 6.40
CA PHE A 92 -8.17 6.16 6.86
C PHE A 92 -6.67 5.86 6.86
N ILE A 93 -6.00 6.23 5.76
CA ILE A 93 -4.56 5.99 5.64
C ILE A 93 -3.80 6.79 6.70
N THR A 94 -4.16 8.06 6.88
CA THR A 94 -3.53 8.91 7.88
C THR A 94 -3.65 8.31 9.28
N GLN A 95 -4.83 7.81 9.62
CA GLN A 95 -5.08 7.21 10.92
C GLN A 95 -4.25 5.93 11.09
N TYR A 96 -4.21 5.11 10.05
CA TYR A 96 -3.42 3.87 10.09
C TYR A 96 -1.93 4.18 10.30
N LEU A 97 -1.41 5.13 9.53
CA LEU A 97 0.01 5.51 9.64
C LEU A 97 0.31 6.13 11.00
N GLY A 98 -0.61 6.93 11.52
CA GLY A 98 -0.45 7.51 12.86
C GLY A 98 -0.32 6.44 13.93
N THR A 99 -1.11 5.40 13.85
CA THR A 99 -1.02 4.27 14.78
C THR A 99 0.33 3.57 14.67
N VAL A 100 0.79 3.31 13.43
CA VAL A 100 2.07 2.65 13.21
C VAL A 100 3.23 3.50 13.73
N LEU A 101 3.20 4.81 13.45
CA LEU A 101 4.22 5.73 13.94
C LEU A 101 4.29 5.73 15.47
N LYS A 102 3.13 5.74 16.11
CA LYS A 102 3.05 5.72 17.57
C LYS A 102 3.64 4.43 18.13
N GLU A 103 3.33 3.30 17.52
CA GLU A 103 3.84 2.00 17.96
C GLU A 103 5.36 1.92 17.81
N LYS A 104 5.92 2.61 16.82
CA LYS A 104 7.36 2.64 16.58
C LYS A 104 8.07 3.79 17.29
N ASN A 105 7.36 4.62 18.01
CA ASN A 105 7.90 5.82 18.66
C ASN A 105 8.51 6.79 17.66
N LEU A 106 7.86 6.97 16.53
CA LEU A 106 8.35 7.89 15.49
C LEU A 106 7.57 9.20 15.46
#